data_f7bf47b54a7d25ad5045af63b7630c82
#
_entry.id   f7bf47b54a7d25ad5045af63b7630c82
#
_cell.length_a   1.000
_cell.length_b   1.000
_cell.length_c   1.000
_cell.angle_alpha   90.00
_cell.angle_beta   90.00
_cell.angle_gamma   90.00
#
_symmetry.space_group_name_H-M   'P 1'
#
loop_
_entity.id
_entity.type
_entity.pdbx_description
1 polymer ?
#
loop_
_entity_poly.entity_id
_entity_poly.type
_entity_poly.pdbx_seq_one_letter_code
_entity_poly.pdbx_strand_id
1 'polypeptide(L)'
;FIPSMFINESKKNWKKVISDNFFSGKFTLDNFPECFKPIFLKRINILIKQGHKIEGHTHNHCDISKINSKKQLIDEIINPIKIYKTKLNICLDSFAFPYGRINNINHYLLKKISQNYSYCFSNIRGSNTKKTSNFAIKRQNVSPDMSIKFFGFIIEGGLDFYWKKDFKTLNTIASKLE
;
A
#
# COMPACT_ATOMS: atom_id res chain seq x y z
N PHE A 1 -4.66 3.91 -1.59
CA PHE A 1 -3.93 3.64 -0.34
C PHE A 1 -3.02 4.80 -0.02
N ILE A 2 -3.10 5.34 1.20
CA ILE A 2 -2.36 6.55 1.60
C ILE A 2 -1.69 6.30 2.96
N PRO A 3 -0.39 6.60 3.13
CA PRO A 3 0.26 6.57 4.44
C PRO A 3 -0.37 7.59 5.41
N SER A 4 -0.64 7.18 6.66
CA SER A 4 -1.39 8.03 7.59
C SER A 4 -0.60 9.25 8.10
N MET A 5 0.72 9.27 7.94
CA MET A 5 1.53 10.45 8.24
C MET A 5 1.09 11.69 7.47
N PHE A 6 0.60 11.56 6.23
CA PHE A 6 0.11 12.69 5.43
C PHE A 6 -1.17 13.33 5.97
N ILE A 7 -1.86 12.67 6.88
CA ILE A 7 -3.05 13.19 7.55
C ILE A 7 -2.67 14.11 8.71
N ASN A 8 -1.55 13.83 9.39
CA ASN A 8 -1.11 14.55 10.58
C ASN A 8 -0.01 15.59 10.32
N GLU A 9 0.72 15.46 9.20
CA GLU A 9 1.87 16.32 8.92
C GLU A 9 1.48 17.77 8.61
N SER A 10 2.20 18.70 9.23
CA SER A 10 2.16 20.11 8.85
C SER A 10 2.84 20.28 7.49
N LYS A 11 2.31 21.20 6.68
CA LYS A 11 2.84 21.50 5.34
C LYS A 11 4.35 21.84 5.28
N LYS A 12 5.00 22.12 6.41
CA LYS A 12 6.38 22.61 6.45
C LYS A 12 7.45 21.55 6.15
N ASN A 13 7.25 20.27 6.48
CA ASN A 13 8.30 19.24 6.42
C ASN A 13 8.04 18.15 5.38
N TRP A 14 7.01 18.24 4.56
CA TRP A 14 6.61 17.17 3.67
C TRP A 14 7.70 16.75 2.66
N LYS A 15 8.50 17.69 2.16
CA LYS A 15 9.58 17.41 1.20
C LYS A 15 10.61 16.46 1.81
N LYS A 16 11.05 16.73 3.04
CA LYS A 16 12.00 15.89 3.76
C LYS A 16 11.42 14.49 4.00
N VAL A 17 10.19 14.45 4.51
CA VAL A 17 9.50 13.18 4.80
C VAL A 17 9.36 12.31 3.55
N ILE A 18 8.98 12.90 2.42
CA ILE A 18 8.88 12.18 1.14
C ILE A 18 10.25 11.73 0.66
N SER A 19 11.27 12.60 0.70
CA SER A 19 12.62 12.24 0.30
C SER A 19 13.15 11.06 1.09
N ASP A 20 13.02 11.09 2.41
CA ASP A 20 13.56 10.06 3.30
C ASP A 20 12.81 8.72 3.15
N ASN A 21 11.48 8.75 3.12
CA ASN A 21 10.67 7.52 3.17
C ASN A 21 10.40 6.89 1.79
N PHE A 22 10.42 7.66 0.71
CA PHE A 22 10.09 7.15 -0.63
C PHE A 22 11.29 7.11 -1.57
N PHE A 23 12.29 7.96 -1.34
CA PHE A 23 13.42 8.12 -2.25
C PHE A 23 14.79 7.92 -1.58
N SER A 24 14.82 7.42 -0.35
CA SER A 24 16.06 7.16 0.40
C SER A 24 16.98 8.39 0.49
N GLY A 25 16.40 9.57 0.64
CA GLY A 25 17.14 10.82 0.76
C GLY A 25 17.75 11.37 -0.55
N LYS A 26 17.34 10.86 -1.71
CA LYS A 26 17.92 11.28 -3.01
C LYS A 26 17.64 12.72 -3.40
N PHE A 27 16.60 13.34 -2.86
CA PHE A 27 16.22 14.72 -3.17
C PHE A 27 16.54 15.63 -1.99
N THR A 28 17.15 16.76 -2.28
CA THR A 28 17.29 17.86 -1.33
C THR A 28 16.00 18.71 -1.32
N LEU A 29 15.84 19.56 -0.31
CA LEU A 29 14.66 20.43 -0.21
C LEU A 29 14.52 21.40 -1.39
N ASP A 30 15.67 21.82 -1.95
CA ASP A 30 15.74 22.80 -3.03
C ASP A 30 15.45 22.19 -4.42
N ASN A 31 15.81 20.93 -4.63
CA ASN A 31 15.59 20.25 -5.92
C ASN A 31 14.44 19.23 -5.88
N PHE A 32 13.56 19.32 -4.90
CA PHE A 32 12.45 18.36 -4.76
C PHE A 32 11.35 18.63 -5.79
N PRO A 33 11.01 17.65 -6.65
CA PRO A 33 9.99 17.85 -7.67
C PRO A 33 8.60 18.07 -7.07
N GLU A 34 7.91 19.13 -7.49
CA GLU A 34 6.55 19.48 -7.01
C GLU A 34 5.49 18.41 -7.35
N CYS A 35 5.73 17.58 -8.38
CA CYS A 35 4.83 16.47 -8.73
C CYS A 35 4.71 15.42 -7.60
N PHE A 36 5.67 15.34 -6.68
CA PHE A 36 5.61 14.44 -5.52
C PHE A 36 4.93 15.06 -4.29
N LYS A 37 4.33 16.23 -4.41
CA LYS A 37 3.61 16.87 -3.32
C LYS A 37 2.49 15.96 -2.80
N PRO A 38 2.47 15.64 -1.49
CA PRO A 38 1.48 14.72 -0.94
C PRO A 38 0.06 15.28 -0.99
N ILE A 39 -0.90 14.39 -0.99
CA ILE A 39 -2.31 14.72 -0.88
C ILE A 39 -2.60 14.99 0.60
N PHE A 40 -2.67 16.27 0.97
CA PHE A 40 -3.02 16.66 2.33
C PHE A 40 -4.51 16.49 2.65
N LEU A 41 -4.84 16.54 3.94
CA LEU A 41 -6.17 16.31 4.51
C LEU A 41 -7.32 16.97 3.71
N LYS A 42 -7.14 18.23 3.29
CA LYS A 42 -8.17 18.95 2.50
C LYS A 42 -8.49 18.23 1.18
N ARG A 43 -7.48 17.76 0.45
CA ARG A 43 -7.68 17.02 -0.81
C ARG A 43 -8.21 15.60 -0.58
N ILE A 44 -7.79 14.95 0.50
CA ILE A 44 -8.33 13.64 0.90
C ILE A 44 -9.83 13.74 1.13
N ASN A 45 -10.30 14.78 1.84
CA ASN A 45 -11.73 15.02 2.05
C ASN A 45 -12.49 15.26 0.73
N ILE A 46 -11.88 15.94 -0.25
CA ILE A 46 -12.49 16.11 -1.57
C ILE A 46 -12.65 14.75 -2.26
N LEU A 47 -11.61 13.91 -2.26
CA LEU A 47 -11.68 12.57 -2.86
C LEU A 47 -12.76 11.71 -2.20
N ILE A 48 -12.88 11.75 -0.86
CA ILE A 48 -13.94 11.03 -0.14
C ILE A 48 -15.33 11.51 -0.59
N LYS A 49 -15.54 12.83 -0.70
CA LYS A 49 -16.80 13.41 -1.19
C LYS A 49 -17.12 13.02 -2.65
N GLN A 50 -16.10 12.75 -3.45
CA GLN A 50 -16.21 12.27 -4.83
C GLN A 50 -16.42 10.76 -4.92
N GLY A 51 -16.57 10.05 -3.79
CA GLY A 51 -16.82 8.61 -3.76
C GLY A 51 -15.57 7.74 -3.78
N HIS A 52 -14.37 8.30 -3.69
CA HIS A 52 -13.14 7.51 -3.59
C HIS A 52 -13.01 6.89 -2.20
N LYS A 53 -12.64 5.61 -2.15
CA LYS A 53 -12.24 4.94 -0.90
C LYS A 53 -10.78 5.25 -0.57
N ILE A 54 -10.53 5.64 0.67
CA ILE A 54 -9.20 5.86 1.22
C ILE A 54 -8.88 4.71 2.17
N GLU A 55 -7.75 4.04 1.96
CA GLU A 55 -7.42 2.78 2.62
C GLU A 55 -5.98 2.77 3.16
N GLY A 56 -5.65 1.79 4.03
CA GLY A 56 -4.43 1.73 4.79
C GLY A 56 -3.17 1.40 4.00
N HIS A 57 -2.05 2.09 4.33
CA HIS A 57 -0.75 1.92 3.67
C HIS A 57 0.41 2.20 4.62
N THR A 58 0.36 1.68 5.83
CA THR A 58 1.23 1.98 6.97
C THR A 58 1.14 3.44 7.45
N HIS A 59 1.91 3.78 8.49
CA HIS A 59 2.05 5.16 8.93
C HIS A 59 3.06 5.92 8.06
N ASN A 60 4.28 5.39 7.94
CA ASN A 60 5.43 6.06 7.32
C ASN A 60 5.83 5.51 5.95
N HIS A 61 5.01 4.66 5.30
CA HIS A 61 5.36 3.97 4.05
C HIS A 61 6.63 3.10 4.18
N CYS A 62 6.89 2.56 5.34
CA CYS A 62 8.07 1.73 5.56
C CYS A 62 7.87 0.28 5.09
N ASP A 63 8.98 -0.41 4.85
CA ASP A 63 9.00 -1.85 4.64
C ASP A 63 8.80 -2.57 5.99
N ILE A 64 7.56 -2.94 6.28
CA ILE A 64 7.20 -3.58 7.57
C ILE A 64 7.85 -4.95 7.78
N SER A 65 8.38 -5.59 6.72
CA SER A 65 9.11 -6.86 6.85
C SER A 65 10.45 -6.71 7.57
N LYS A 66 10.98 -5.49 7.63
CA LYS A 66 12.24 -5.15 8.30
C LYS A 66 12.06 -4.69 9.74
N ILE A 67 10.82 -4.60 10.21
CA ILE A 67 10.52 -4.16 11.58
C ILE A 67 10.62 -5.35 12.53
N ASN A 68 11.48 -5.21 13.54
CA ASN A 68 11.66 -6.22 14.59
C ASN A 68 10.94 -5.86 15.91
N SER A 69 10.44 -4.62 16.03
CA SER A 69 9.77 -4.13 17.23
C SER A 69 8.26 -4.30 17.13
N LYS A 70 7.64 -4.98 18.12
CA LYS A 70 6.17 -5.08 18.23
C LYS A 70 5.51 -3.71 18.31
N LYS A 71 6.13 -2.74 19.03
CA LYS A 71 5.64 -1.37 19.14
C LYS A 71 5.60 -0.69 17.77
N GLN A 72 6.70 -0.77 17.01
CA GLN A 72 6.75 -0.19 15.66
C GLN A 72 5.71 -0.82 14.72
N LEU A 73 5.46 -2.13 14.80
CA LEU A 73 4.39 -2.76 14.01
C LEU A 73 3.02 -2.22 14.35
N ILE A 74 2.74 -1.98 15.63
CA ILE A 74 1.49 -1.35 16.07
C ILE A 74 1.40 0.07 15.49
N ASP A 75 2.47 0.85 15.57
CA ASP A 75 2.52 2.22 15.07
C ASP A 75 2.30 2.28 13.55
N GLU A 76 2.82 1.31 12.80
CA GLU A 76 2.72 1.27 11.34
C GLU A 76 1.40 0.68 10.82
N ILE A 77 0.80 -0.29 11.50
CA ILE A 77 -0.35 -1.04 11.00
C ILE A 77 -1.66 -0.64 11.71
N ILE A 78 -1.63 -0.49 13.03
CA ILE A 78 -2.84 -0.34 13.85
C ILE A 78 -3.14 1.13 14.14
N ASN A 79 -2.16 1.94 14.52
CA ASN A 79 -2.38 3.36 14.79
C ASN A 79 -2.94 4.14 13.58
N PRO A 80 -2.61 3.84 12.31
CA PRO A 80 -3.28 4.41 11.17
C PRO A 80 -4.82 4.30 11.24
N ILE A 81 -5.36 3.16 11.67
CA ILE A 81 -6.82 2.95 11.78
C ILE A 81 -7.45 4.01 12.68
N LYS A 82 -6.82 4.29 13.83
CA LYS A 82 -7.29 5.32 14.76
C LYS A 82 -7.20 6.72 14.15
N ILE A 83 -6.09 7.02 13.47
CA ILE A 83 -5.86 8.31 12.81
C ILE A 83 -6.95 8.56 11.75
N TYR A 84 -7.22 7.57 10.88
CA TYR A 84 -8.25 7.69 9.85
C TYR A 84 -9.66 7.84 10.46
N LYS A 85 -9.96 7.09 11.52
CA LYS A 85 -11.23 7.21 12.21
C LYS A 85 -11.43 8.59 12.85
N THR A 86 -10.41 9.09 13.58
CA THR A 86 -10.52 10.37 14.29
C THR A 86 -10.45 11.60 13.39
N LYS A 87 -9.62 11.57 12.33
CA LYS A 87 -9.38 12.74 11.47
C LYS A 87 -10.31 12.82 10.25
N LEU A 88 -10.80 11.69 9.76
CA LEU A 88 -11.59 11.60 8.53
C LEU A 88 -12.97 10.97 8.74
N ASN A 89 -13.23 10.41 9.92
CA ASN A 89 -14.43 9.63 10.26
C ASN A 89 -14.68 8.44 9.30
N ILE A 90 -13.61 7.81 8.83
CA ILE A 90 -13.68 6.60 7.99
C ILE A 90 -13.13 5.39 8.73
N CYS A 91 -13.67 4.21 8.40
CA CYS A 91 -13.13 2.92 8.83
C CYS A 91 -12.33 2.34 7.66
N LEU A 92 -11.10 1.92 7.93
CA LEU A 92 -10.27 1.22 6.96
C LEU A 92 -10.71 -0.25 6.89
N ASP A 93 -10.88 -0.76 5.69
CA ASP A 93 -11.25 -2.15 5.44
C ASP A 93 -10.12 -2.91 4.73
N SER A 94 -9.29 -2.19 4.00
CA SER A 94 -8.23 -2.74 3.17
C SER A 94 -6.86 -2.20 3.56
N PHE A 95 -5.84 -3.04 3.38
CA PHE A 95 -4.44 -2.69 3.58
C PHE A 95 -3.63 -3.03 2.32
N ALA A 96 -2.74 -2.13 1.90
CA ALA A 96 -1.73 -2.44 0.89
C ALA A 96 -0.33 -2.38 1.50
N PHE A 97 0.48 -3.39 1.22
CA PHE A 97 1.88 -3.38 1.61
C PHE A 97 2.65 -2.28 0.86
N PRO A 98 3.41 -1.39 1.53
CA PRO A 98 4.45 -0.63 0.89
C PRO A 98 5.42 -1.57 0.16
N TYR A 99 5.83 -1.21 -1.06
CA TYR A 99 6.59 -2.07 -1.98
C TYR A 99 5.85 -3.34 -2.41
N GLY A 100 5.29 -4.12 -1.49
CA GLY A 100 4.38 -5.24 -1.69
C GLY A 100 4.90 -6.39 -2.53
N ARG A 101 6.24 -6.55 -2.68
CA ARG A 101 6.88 -7.69 -3.32
C ARG A 101 6.84 -8.89 -2.38
N ILE A 102 7.07 -10.09 -2.89
CA ILE A 102 7.01 -11.32 -2.08
C ILE A 102 7.96 -11.28 -0.86
N ASN A 103 9.12 -10.63 -0.97
CA ASN A 103 10.07 -10.48 0.11
C ASN A 103 9.62 -9.50 1.21
N ASN A 104 8.60 -8.68 0.95
CA ASN A 104 8.01 -7.75 1.94
C ASN A 104 6.83 -8.39 2.69
N ILE A 105 6.45 -9.61 2.35
CA ILE A 105 5.26 -10.29 2.86
C ILE A 105 5.65 -11.61 3.51
N ASN A 106 5.25 -11.82 4.75
CA ASN A 106 5.40 -13.10 5.45
C ASN A 106 4.14 -13.43 6.24
N HIS A 107 4.04 -14.67 6.70
CA HIS A 107 2.86 -15.15 7.42
C HIS A 107 2.56 -14.35 8.70
N TYR A 108 3.60 -14.00 9.47
CA TYR A 108 3.42 -13.24 10.72
C TYR A 108 2.78 -11.87 10.46
N LEU A 109 3.29 -11.12 9.48
CA LEU A 109 2.74 -9.81 9.10
C LEU A 109 1.31 -9.94 8.56
N LEU A 110 1.09 -10.92 7.68
CA LEU A 110 -0.23 -11.12 7.09
C LEU A 110 -1.26 -11.50 8.16
N LYS A 111 -0.88 -12.31 9.15
CA LYS A 111 -1.71 -12.63 10.32
C LYS A 111 -2.02 -11.38 11.16
N LYS A 112 -1.06 -10.46 11.34
CA LYS A 112 -1.31 -9.20 12.06
C LYS A 112 -2.25 -8.28 11.30
N ILE A 113 -2.13 -8.24 9.97
CA ILE A 113 -3.01 -7.45 9.11
C ILE A 113 -4.42 -8.04 9.11
N SER A 114 -4.59 -9.36 8.98
CA SER A 114 -5.89 -10.03 8.95
C SER A 114 -6.72 -9.86 10.23
N GLN A 115 -6.07 -9.54 11.34
CA GLN A 115 -6.75 -9.22 12.60
C GLN A 115 -7.44 -7.84 12.62
N ASN A 116 -7.12 -6.98 11.65
CA ASN A 116 -7.53 -5.57 11.66
C ASN A 116 -8.12 -5.09 10.32
N TYR A 117 -7.92 -5.84 9.24
CA TYR A 117 -8.37 -5.51 7.88
C TYR A 117 -9.02 -6.74 7.24
N SER A 118 -10.00 -6.53 6.39
CA SER A 118 -10.70 -7.59 5.65
C SER A 118 -10.00 -7.99 4.37
N TYR A 119 -9.19 -7.07 3.80
CA TYR A 119 -8.49 -7.29 2.52
C TYR A 119 -7.05 -6.83 2.59
N CYS A 120 -6.17 -7.58 1.90
CA CYS A 120 -4.76 -7.22 1.81
C CYS A 120 -4.26 -7.30 0.37
N PHE A 121 -3.62 -6.21 -0.06
CA PHE A 121 -3.13 -6.02 -1.42
C PHE A 121 -1.60 -6.10 -1.47
N SER A 122 -1.09 -6.98 -2.31
CA SER A 122 0.32 -7.03 -2.68
C SER A 122 0.61 -6.12 -3.87
N ASN A 123 1.87 -6.07 -4.31
CA ASN A 123 2.29 -5.53 -5.60
C ASN A 123 2.78 -6.65 -6.54
N ILE A 124 2.42 -7.89 -6.23
CA ILE A 124 2.65 -9.02 -7.10
C ILE A 124 1.62 -8.95 -8.23
N ARG A 125 2.10 -9.02 -9.46
CA ARG A 125 1.24 -8.96 -10.64
C ARG A 125 0.51 -10.29 -10.85
N GLY A 126 -0.63 -10.23 -11.49
CA GLY A 126 -1.42 -11.39 -11.86
C GLY A 126 -2.91 -11.17 -11.76
N SER A 127 -3.65 -12.10 -12.34
CA SER A 127 -5.10 -12.09 -12.35
C SER A 127 -5.66 -12.59 -11.03
N ASN A 128 -6.72 -11.96 -10.54
CA ASN A 128 -7.48 -12.41 -9.38
C ASN A 128 -8.73 -13.18 -9.85
N THR A 129 -9.09 -14.21 -9.12
CA THR A 129 -10.29 -15.03 -9.38
C THR A 129 -11.16 -15.08 -8.13
N LYS A 130 -12.36 -15.66 -8.22
CA LYS A 130 -13.23 -15.89 -7.06
C LYS A 130 -12.59 -16.78 -5.97
N LYS A 131 -11.53 -17.52 -6.31
CA LYS A 131 -10.76 -18.36 -5.38
C LYS A 131 -9.53 -17.65 -4.79
N THR A 132 -9.27 -16.39 -5.19
CA THR A 132 -8.18 -15.61 -4.62
C THR A 132 -8.51 -15.24 -3.18
N SER A 133 -7.64 -15.58 -2.23
CA SER A 133 -7.81 -15.18 -0.82
C SER A 133 -7.85 -13.66 -0.70
N ASN A 134 -8.69 -13.15 0.18
CA ASN A 134 -8.78 -11.72 0.49
C ASN A 134 -7.43 -11.14 0.98
N PHE A 135 -6.52 -11.99 1.45
CA PHE A 135 -5.19 -11.61 1.92
C PHE A 135 -4.07 -11.86 0.91
N ALA A 136 -4.43 -12.24 -0.32
CA ALA A 136 -3.48 -12.50 -1.41
C ALA A 136 -3.86 -11.76 -2.71
N ILE A 137 -4.46 -10.58 -2.59
CA ILE A 137 -4.92 -9.82 -3.76
C ILE A 137 -3.72 -9.25 -4.51
N LYS A 138 -3.68 -9.56 -5.79
CA LYS A 138 -2.65 -9.12 -6.74
C LYS A 138 -3.06 -7.80 -7.39
N ARG A 139 -2.09 -7.00 -7.83
CA ARG A 139 -2.33 -5.74 -8.53
C ARG A 139 -1.48 -5.64 -9.78
N GLN A 140 -2.07 -5.11 -10.85
CA GLN A 140 -1.32 -4.71 -12.03
C GLN A 140 -0.84 -3.26 -11.90
N ASN A 141 0.41 -3.03 -12.28
CA ASN A 141 0.96 -1.68 -12.38
C ASN A 141 0.68 -1.14 -13.78
N VAL A 142 -0.05 -0.03 -13.84
CA VAL A 142 -0.37 0.67 -15.08
C VAL A 142 0.27 2.05 -15.03
N SER A 143 0.96 2.42 -16.10
CA SER A 143 1.63 3.71 -16.26
C SER A 143 0.94 4.50 -17.39
N PRO A 144 0.85 5.84 -17.31
CA PRO A 144 0.19 6.67 -18.32
C PRO A 144 0.85 6.61 -19.72
N ASP A 145 2.12 6.25 -19.79
CA ASP A 145 2.90 6.08 -21.03
C ASP A 145 2.77 4.68 -21.65
N MET A 146 2.03 3.79 -21.00
CA MET A 146 1.79 2.44 -21.48
C MET A 146 0.89 2.46 -22.72
N SER A 147 1.30 1.77 -23.81
CA SER A 147 0.44 1.64 -24.98
C SER A 147 -0.83 0.83 -24.67
N ILE A 148 -1.93 1.18 -25.33
CA ILE A 148 -3.23 0.47 -25.17
C ILE A 148 -3.09 -1.02 -25.49
N LYS A 149 -2.28 -1.39 -26.50
CA LYS A 149 -2.02 -2.79 -26.86
C LYS A 149 -1.33 -3.54 -25.72
N PHE A 150 -0.31 -2.92 -25.11
CA PHE A 150 0.40 -3.53 -23.99
C PHE A 150 -0.47 -3.59 -22.72
N PHE A 151 -1.30 -2.57 -22.51
CA PHE A 151 -2.29 -2.57 -21.43
C PHE A 151 -3.29 -3.73 -21.60
N GLY A 152 -3.85 -3.93 -22.80
CA GLY A 152 -4.73 -5.07 -23.09
C GLY A 152 -4.03 -6.41 -22.83
N PHE A 153 -2.79 -6.59 -23.31
CA PHE A 153 -1.99 -7.79 -23.09
C PHE A 153 -1.79 -8.11 -21.59
N ILE A 154 -1.56 -7.06 -20.76
CA ILE A 154 -1.41 -7.23 -19.31
C ILE A 154 -2.74 -7.64 -18.67
N ILE A 155 -3.86 -7.01 -19.04
CA ILE A 155 -5.18 -7.31 -18.47
C ILE A 155 -5.60 -8.73 -18.80
N GLU A 156 -5.28 -9.23 -19.99
CA GLU A 156 -5.52 -10.61 -20.43
C GLU A 156 -4.59 -11.63 -19.75
N GLY A 157 -3.69 -11.18 -18.86
CA GLY A 157 -2.79 -12.08 -18.12
C GLY A 157 -1.53 -12.47 -18.88
N GLY A 158 -1.19 -11.78 -19.97
CA GLY A 158 -0.06 -12.10 -20.83
C GLY A 158 1.30 -12.13 -20.14
N LEU A 159 1.42 -11.50 -18.96
CA LEU A 159 2.63 -11.54 -18.13
C LEU A 159 2.49 -12.37 -16.85
N ASP A 160 1.36 -13.02 -16.61
CA ASP A 160 1.10 -13.74 -15.34
C ASP A 160 2.10 -14.88 -15.10
N PHE A 161 2.62 -15.48 -16.16
CA PHE A 161 3.60 -16.57 -16.07
C PHE A 161 4.92 -16.14 -15.40
N TYR A 162 5.36 -14.88 -15.58
CA TYR A 162 6.56 -14.34 -14.92
C TYR A 162 6.44 -14.32 -13.41
N TRP A 163 5.22 -14.09 -12.92
CA TRP A 163 4.94 -13.92 -11.49
C TRP A 163 4.40 -15.18 -10.81
N LYS A 164 4.34 -16.30 -11.56
CA LYS A 164 3.75 -17.56 -11.10
C LYS A 164 4.37 -18.06 -9.79
N LYS A 165 5.68 -17.92 -9.63
CA LYS A 165 6.40 -18.34 -8.42
C LYS A 165 5.98 -17.49 -7.20
N ASP A 166 6.02 -16.17 -7.34
CA ASP A 166 5.68 -15.22 -6.26
C ASP A 166 4.22 -15.37 -5.87
N PHE A 167 3.35 -15.52 -6.83
CA PHE A 167 1.93 -15.76 -6.67
C PHE A 167 1.64 -17.08 -5.93
N LYS A 168 2.33 -18.18 -6.27
CA LYS A 168 2.21 -19.45 -5.54
C LYS A 168 2.66 -19.29 -4.09
N THR A 169 3.77 -18.60 -3.85
CA THR A 169 4.28 -18.32 -2.51
C THR A 169 3.30 -17.47 -1.71
N LEU A 170 2.75 -16.40 -2.30
CA LEU A 170 1.76 -15.55 -1.64
C LEU A 170 0.51 -16.33 -1.23
N ASN A 171 -0.02 -17.15 -2.12
CA ASN A 171 -1.17 -18.03 -1.82
C ASN A 171 -0.86 -19.01 -0.68
N THR A 172 0.33 -19.61 -0.67
CA THR A 172 0.76 -20.50 0.41
C THR A 172 0.88 -19.78 1.76
N ILE A 173 1.31 -18.50 1.76
CA ILE A 173 1.35 -17.69 2.98
C ILE A 173 -0.07 -17.38 3.46
N ALA A 174 -0.98 -17.00 2.54
CA ALA A 174 -2.35 -16.63 2.86
C ALA A 174 -3.21 -17.82 3.30
N SER A 175 -3.05 -19.00 2.70
CA SER A 175 -3.81 -20.22 3.08
C SER A 175 -3.55 -20.69 4.52
N LYS A 176 -2.49 -20.23 5.16
CA LYS A 176 -2.21 -20.51 6.58
C LYS A 176 -2.97 -19.60 7.55
N LEU A 177 -3.78 -18.66 7.04
CA LEU A 177 -4.62 -17.78 7.86
C LEU A 177 -6.01 -18.36 8.10
N GLU A 178 -6.44 -19.24 7.21
CA GLU A 178 -7.68 -20.02 7.28
C GLU A 178 -7.48 -21.25 8.18
#